data_83e1d224ba943d097b2bc2bf33434799
#
_entry.id   83e1d224ba943d097b2bc2bf33434799
#
_cell.length_a   1.000
_cell.length_b   1.000
_cell.length_c   1.000
_cell.angle_alpha   90.00
_cell.angle_beta   90.00
_cell.angle_gamma   90.00
#
_symmetry.space_group_name_H-M   'P 1'
#
loop_
_entity.id
_entity.type
_entity.pdbx_description
1 polymer ?
#
loop_
_entity_poly.entity_id
_entity_poly.type
_entity_poly.pdbx_seq_one_letter_code
_entity_poly.pdbx_strand_id
1 'polypeptide(L)'
;MPAKPVLRPAHATLRAVNPPLPPNVRRLLAARAARSLGQGATVASFSLYLQALGFSGAAIGTVLMGGLLFGALMTSIIGPLSDKVSRRALLIGYEIAAALAALIAMLAPDLTVLIVAATVAGFGRGANGAAGPFSPVEQAWLARELTGEARRRAFSINATLGFLGMAAGAALIAVPAALGGGFHDLASYRALFALPLAGSVVSLILISRTRVGAAETGPAAATADGHDAQITRSENRLLRRLAGVSAINGLAIGIVSPLIAYWFLRRFDQSPATIGPALAVSFVLASAGSVLGGWLSRRLGVIRSVVWMRLIGIGLLIAIPFSPTFLLAAGLYALRSAFNRGTAGARQVVAAGLTRAERRGLSASIQSLSTQLPRAAGPVLGGWLIHRGEFAAPFLLTAAMQALYLFLYKRFFGAIAAETA
;
A
#
# COMPACT_ATOMS: atom_id res chain seq x y z
N MET A 1 -26.26 64.03 3.30
CA MET A 1 -25.85 63.08 2.22
C MET A 1 -24.80 62.19 2.74
N PRO A 2 -25.05 60.87 2.95
CA PRO A 2 -24.02 59.93 3.38
C PRO A 2 -23.26 59.40 2.15
N ALA A 3 -21.92 59.34 2.25
CA ALA A 3 -21.02 58.90 1.22
C ALA A 3 -21.19 57.39 0.91
N LYS A 4 -21.28 57.04 -0.37
CA LYS A 4 -21.33 55.65 -0.86
C LYS A 4 -19.99 54.94 -0.62
N PRO A 5 -19.99 53.67 -0.18
CA PRO A 5 -18.75 52.90 -0.07
C PRO A 5 -18.26 52.54 -1.49
N VAL A 6 -17.00 52.87 -1.78
CA VAL A 6 -16.28 52.48 -2.99
C VAL A 6 -15.98 50.98 -2.92
N LEU A 7 -16.70 50.18 -3.70
CA LEU A 7 -16.37 48.77 -3.97
C LEU A 7 -15.03 48.69 -4.71
N ARG A 8 -13.98 48.26 -4.04
CA ARG A 8 -12.73 47.89 -4.69
C ARG A 8 -12.97 46.59 -5.49
N PRO A 9 -12.51 46.50 -6.75
CA PRO A 9 -12.68 45.30 -7.55
C PRO A 9 -11.85 44.15 -6.99
N ALA A 10 -12.52 43.03 -6.73
CA ALA A 10 -11.91 41.78 -6.26
C ALA A 10 -11.22 40.99 -7.42
N HIS A 11 -10.30 41.64 -8.14
CA HIS A 11 -9.51 41.00 -9.20
C HIS A 11 -8.02 41.10 -8.93
N ALA A 12 -7.52 40.51 -7.87
CA ALA A 12 -6.08 40.32 -7.67
C ALA A 12 -5.78 39.17 -6.70
N THR A 13 -6.22 37.95 -7.03
CA THR A 13 -5.69 36.74 -6.35
C THR A 13 -5.70 35.52 -7.29
N LEU A 14 -5.09 35.64 -8.45
CA LEU A 14 -4.79 34.51 -9.31
C LEU A 14 -3.27 34.40 -9.47
N ARG A 15 -2.63 33.78 -8.52
CA ARG A 15 -1.39 32.98 -8.47
C ARG A 15 -0.86 32.97 -7.04
N ALA A 16 -1.54 32.29 -6.15
CA ALA A 16 -0.87 31.80 -4.96
C ALA A 16 0.18 30.79 -5.46
N VAL A 17 1.41 31.26 -5.66
CA VAL A 17 2.57 30.40 -5.87
C VAL A 17 2.63 29.52 -4.62
N ASN A 18 2.24 28.24 -4.78
CA ASN A 18 2.31 27.27 -3.68
C ASN A 18 3.72 27.30 -3.10
N PRO A 19 3.93 27.65 -1.84
CA PRO A 19 5.26 27.75 -1.28
C PRO A 19 6.00 26.41 -1.44
N PRO A 20 7.32 26.45 -1.68
CA PRO A 20 8.10 25.24 -1.81
C PRO A 20 8.02 24.41 -0.53
N LEU A 21 7.90 23.08 -0.66
CA LEU A 21 7.86 22.18 0.49
C LEU A 21 9.17 22.30 1.30
N PRO A 22 9.10 22.25 2.63
CA PRO A 22 10.28 22.29 3.51
C PRO A 22 11.33 21.25 3.13
N PRO A 23 12.63 21.51 3.36
CA PRO A 23 13.70 20.58 3.00
C PRO A 23 13.55 19.18 3.60
N ASN A 24 13.09 19.05 4.85
CA ASN A 24 12.83 17.76 5.48
C ASN A 24 11.74 16.99 4.75
N VAL A 25 10.63 17.65 4.40
CA VAL A 25 9.53 17.05 3.64
C VAL A 25 10.01 16.56 2.28
N ARG A 26 10.79 17.35 1.55
CA ARG A 26 11.36 16.94 0.26
C ARG A 26 12.25 15.69 0.39
N ARG A 27 13.09 15.63 1.46
CA ARG A 27 13.95 14.46 1.72
C ARG A 27 13.13 13.23 2.05
N LEU A 28 12.07 13.34 2.87
CA LEU A 28 11.17 12.23 3.19
C LEU A 28 10.45 11.71 1.93
N LEU A 29 9.97 12.61 1.07
CA LEU A 29 9.33 12.25 -0.20
C LEU A 29 10.30 11.55 -1.16
N ALA A 30 11.54 12.03 -1.26
CA ALA A 30 12.59 11.41 -2.06
C ALA A 30 13.00 10.04 -1.50
N ALA A 31 13.13 9.91 -0.17
CA ALA A 31 13.38 8.64 0.51
C ALA A 31 12.25 7.62 0.23
N ARG A 32 11.00 8.08 0.25
CA ARG A 32 9.84 7.27 -0.12
C ARG A 32 9.94 6.74 -1.55
N ALA A 33 10.31 7.59 -2.50
CA ALA A 33 10.47 7.21 -3.91
C ALA A 33 11.58 6.15 -4.08
N ALA A 34 12.75 6.39 -3.47
CA ALA A 34 13.91 5.49 -3.51
C ALA A 34 13.58 4.10 -2.93
N ARG A 35 12.98 4.04 -1.74
CA ARG A 35 12.54 2.77 -1.11
C ARG A 35 11.50 2.05 -1.97
N SER A 36 10.58 2.79 -2.58
CA SER A 36 9.52 2.21 -3.40
C SER A 36 10.05 1.56 -4.68
N LEU A 37 11.19 2.00 -5.21
CA LEU A 37 11.87 1.34 -6.32
C LEU A 37 12.22 -0.11 -5.96
N GLY A 38 12.90 -0.35 -4.83
CA GLY A 38 13.19 -1.70 -4.35
C GLY A 38 11.93 -2.51 -4.06
N GLN A 39 10.91 -1.88 -3.50
CA GLN A 39 9.62 -2.52 -3.24
C GLN A 39 8.95 -3.00 -4.53
N GLY A 40 8.95 -2.20 -5.60
CA GLY A 40 8.38 -2.59 -6.90
C GLY A 40 9.13 -3.75 -7.53
N ALA A 41 10.46 -3.72 -7.48
CA ALA A 41 11.30 -4.81 -7.96
C ALA A 41 10.97 -6.13 -7.23
N THR A 42 10.94 -6.14 -5.89
CA THR A 42 10.68 -7.35 -5.11
C THR A 42 9.24 -7.87 -5.27
N VAL A 43 8.25 -6.99 -5.44
CA VAL A 43 6.86 -7.41 -5.73
C VAL A 43 6.77 -8.18 -7.05
N ALA A 44 7.53 -7.78 -8.05
CA ALA A 44 7.47 -8.40 -9.37
C ALA A 44 8.40 -9.64 -9.50
N SER A 45 9.45 -9.77 -8.67
CA SER A 45 10.45 -10.82 -8.85
C SER A 45 10.53 -11.84 -7.71
N PHE A 46 10.18 -11.49 -6.47
CA PHE A 46 10.49 -12.33 -5.32
C PHE A 46 9.77 -13.69 -5.34
N SER A 47 8.49 -13.73 -5.68
CA SER A 47 7.76 -15.00 -5.81
C SER A 47 8.29 -15.87 -6.96
N LEU A 48 8.83 -15.26 -8.02
CA LEU A 48 9.45 -15.96 -9.14
C LEU A 48 10.80 -16.53 -8.72
N TYR A 49 11.59 -15.79 -7.94
CA TYR A 49 12.84 -16.28 -7.39
C TYR A 49 12.63 -17.46 -6.45
N LEU A 50 11.63 -17.43 -5.56
CA LEU A 50 11.29 -18.57 -4.71
C LEU A 50 10.89 -19.80 -5.54
N GLN A 51 10.17 -19.61 -6.64
CA GLN A 51 9.86 -20.70 -7.54
C GLN A 51 11.11 -21.25 -8.24
N ALA A 52 12.03 -20.40 -8.69
CA ALA A 52 13.31 -20.82 -9.27
C ALA A 52 14.17 -21.61 -8.27
N LEU A 53 14.00 -21.35 -6.97
CA LEU A 53 14.60 -22.14 -5.87
C LEU A 53 13.87 -23.48 -5.61
N GLY A 54 12.84 -23.83 -6.37
CA GLY A 54 12.09 -25.07 -6.22
C GLY A 54 10.95 -25.04 -5.19
N PHE A 55 10.58 -23.87 -4.67
CA PHE A 55 9.47 -23.78 -3.70
C PHE A 55 8.12 -24.10 -4.37
N SER A 56 7.31 -24.91 -3.68
CA SER A 56 5.92 -25.09 -4.04
C SER A 56 5.12 -23.79 -3.85
N GLY A 57 3.98 -23.64 -4.54
CA GLY A 57 3.15 -22.45 -4.39
C GLY A 57 2.68 -22.20 -2.95
N ALA A 58 2.40 -23.26 -2.18
CA ALA A 58 2.05 -23.14 -0.76
C ALA A 58 3.24 -22.62 0.06
N ALA A 59 4.45 -23.12 -0.21
CA ALA A 59 5.67 -22.65 0.46
C ALA A 59 5.97 -21.18 0.13
N ILE A 60 5.83 -20.77 -1.12
CA ILE A 60 5.89 -19.35 -1.55
C ILE A 60 4.87 -18.52 -0.75
N GLY A 61 3.63 -19.00 -0.67
CA GLY A 61 2.57 -18.36 0.11
C GLY A 61 2.91 -18.22 1.58
N THR A 62 3.55 -19.22 2.18
CA THR A 62 3.97 -19.21 3.59
C THR A 62 5.08 -18.19 3.85
N VAL A 63 6.06 -18.08 2.98
CA VAL A 63 7.12 -17.05 3.09
C VAL A 63 6.50 -15.65 3.00
N LEU A 64 5.60 -15.43 2.04
CA LEU A 64 4.90 -14.15 1.89
C LEU A 64 3.98 -13.85 3.10
N MET A 65 3.33 -14.87 3.66
CA MET A 65 2.56 -14.75 4.90
C MET A 65 3.44 -14.27 6.06
N GLY A 66 4.62 -14.87 6.24
CA GLY A 66 5.59 -14.46 7.27
C GLY A 66 5.92 -12.98 7.18
N GLY A 67 6.27 -12.49 5.97
CA GLY A 67 6.56 -11.08 5.74
C GLY A 67 5.36 -10.15 6.01
N LEU A 68 4.15 -10.57 5.67
CA LEU A 68 2.93 -9.80 5.93
C LEU A 68 2.58 -9.77 7.42
N LEU A 69 2.70 -10.90 8.15
CA LEU A 69 2.48 -10.97 9.59
C LEU A 69 3.52 -10.14 10.35
N PHE A 70 4.79 -10.28 10.00
CA PHE A 70 5.86 -9.47 10.60
C PHE A 70 5.60 -7.98 10.38
N GLY A 71 5.20 -7.58 9.17
CA GLY A 71 4.84 -6.20 8.86
C GLY A 71 3.65 -5.69 9.66
N ALA A 72 2.61 -6.51 9.87
CA ALA A 72 1.47 -6.17 10.70
C ALA A 72 1.86 -6.01 12.17
N LEU A 73 2.67 -6.93 12.70
CA LEU A 73 3.19 -6.89 14.06
C LEU A 73 4.04 -5.63 14.29
N MET A 74 4.99 -5.37 13.39
CA MET A 74 5.83 -4.16 13.47
C MET A 74 5.00 -2.87 13.42
N THR A 75 3.98 -2.80 12.58
CA THR A 75 3.09 -1.64 12.52
C THR A 75 2.41 -1.39 13.88
N SER A 76 2.03 -2.46 14.58
CA SER A 76 1.37 -2.37 15.90
C SER A 76 2.31 -1.91 17.00
N ILE A 77 3.58 -2.30 16.93
CA ILE A 77 4.62 -1.94 17.94
C ILE A 77 5.15 -0.54 17.68
N ILE A 78 5.43 -0.22 16.42
CA ILE A 78 6.11 1.02 16.03
C ILE A 78 5.22 2.25 16.23
N GLY A 79 3.89 2.12 16.10
CA GLY A 79 2.97 3.22 16.38
C GLY A 79 3.20 3.81 17.79
N PRO A 80 2.96 3.05 18.87
CA PRO A 80 3.22 3.51 20.24
C PRO A 80 4.69 3.85 20.51
N LEU A 81 5.64 3.13 19.89
CA LEU A 81 7.06 3.37 20.06
C LEU A 81 7.50 4.72 19.49
N SER A 82 6.86 5.17 18.40
CA SER A 82 7.16 6.45 17.76
C SER A 82 6.81 7.68 18.60
N ASP A 83 6.06 7.48 19.70
CA ASP A 83 5.78 8.54 20.68
C ASP A 83 6.88 8.65 21.75
N LYS A 84 7.70 7.59 21.92
CA LYS A 84 8.76 7.50 22.95
C LYS A 84 10.17 7.60 22.35
N VAL A 85 10.35 7.22 21.11
CA VAL A 85 11.64 7.17 20.40
C VAL A 85 11.60 8.12 19.20
N SER A 86 12.74 8.74 18.90
CA SER A 86 12.88 9.62 17.74
C SER A 86 12.43 8.93 16.45
N ARG A 87 11.50 9.55 15.74
CA ARG A 87 11.01 9.06 14.44
C ARG A 87 12.12 8.86 13.43
N ARG A 88 13.12 9.76 13.46
CA ARG A 88 14.30 9.64 12.61
C ARG A 88 15.08 8.37 12.93
N ALA A 89 15.32 8.07 14.21
CA ALA A 89 16.03 6.86 14.63
C ALA A 89 15.28 5.58 14.21
N LEU A 90 13.95 5.55 14.36
CA LEU A 90 13.12 4.43 13.92
C LEU A 90 13.20 4.20 12.40
N LEU A 91 13.13 5.26 11.60
CA LEU A 91 13.24 5.15 10.15
C LEU A 91 14.64 4.74 9.71
N ILE A 92 15.70 5.26 10.33
CA ILE A 92 17.09 4.86 10.08
C ILE A 92 17.29 3.37 10.39
N GLY A 93 16.85 2.91 11.55
CA GLY A 93 16.93 1.50 11.94
C GLY A 93 16.22 0.57 10.95
N TYR A 94 15.06 0.98 10.46
CA TYR A 94 14.34 0.23 9.42
C TYR A 94 15.10 0.16 8.10
N GLU A 95 15.65 1.27 7.63
CA GLU A 95 16.40 1.29 6.35
C GLU A 95 17.70 0.48 6.45
N ILE A 96 18.38 0.50 7.60
CA ILE A 96 19.53 -0.38 7.87
C ILE A 96 19.11 -1.85 7.80
N ALA A 97 18.04 -2.23 8.51
CA ALA A 97 17.55 -3.61 8.49
C ALA A 97 17.13 -4.05 7.08
N ALA A 98 16.47 -3.16 6.31
CA ALA A 98 16.07 -3.44 4.94
C ALA A 98 17.28 -3.57 3.98
N ALA A 99 18.29 -2.71 4.13
CA ALA A 99 19.52 -2.78 3.35
C ALA A 99 20.31 -4.07 3.65
N LEU A 100 20.46 -4.42 4.93
CA LEU A 100 21.09 -5.68 5.34
C LEU A 100 20.34 -6.90 4.81
N ALA A 101 19.02 -6.91 4.91
CA ALA A 101 18.21 -7.99 4.38
C ALA A 101 18.33 -8.11 2.84
N ALA A 102 18.40 -7.00 2.12
CA ALA A 102 18.61 -7.01 0.67
C ALA A 102 20.02 -7.51 0.29
N LEU A 103 21.04 -7.11 1.05
CA LEU A 103 22.42 -7.61 0.87
C LEU A 103 22.51 -9.12 1.15
N ILE A 104 21.90 -9.58 2.24
CA ILE A 104 21.80 -11.01 2.57
C ILE A 104 21.13 -11.78 1.43
N ALA A 105 20.00 -11.28 0.92
CA ALA A 105 19.27 -11.93 -0.17
C ALA A 105 20.08 -11.96 -1.49
N MET A 106 20.89 -10.94 -1.74
CA MET A 106 21.78 -10.86 -2.91
C MET A 106 22.90 -11.89 -2.81
N LEU A 107 23.51 -12.06 -1.63
CA LEU A 107 24.56 -13.06 -1.39
C LEU A 107 24.00 -14.48 -1.22
N ALA A 108 22.82 -14.59 -0.65
CA ALA A 108 22.01 -15.80 -0.42
C ALA A 108 22.81 -17.07 -0.07
N PRO A 109 23.58 -17.07 1.01
CA PRO A 109 24.45 -18.20 1.35
C PRO A 109 23.63 -19.43 1.82
N ASP A 110 22.48 -19.20 2.43
CA ASP A 110 21.60 -20.22 3.02
C ASP A 110 20.13 -19.86 2.85
N LEU A 111 19.29 -20.88 2.66
CA LEU A 111 17.85 -20.71 2.43
C LEU A 111 17.12 -20.17 3.66
N THR A 112 17.49 -20.62 4.85
CA THR A 112 16.88 -20.16 6.11
C THR A 112 17.17 -18.69 6.33
N VAL A 113 18.43 -18.29 6.10
CA VAL A 113 18.86 -16.89 6.21
C VAL A 113 18.13 -16.02 5.18
N LEU A 114 17.93 -16.49 3.96
CA LEU A 114 17.13 -15.81 2.94
C LEU A 114 15.69 -15.60 3.39
N ILE A 115 15.02 -16.64 3.92
CA ILE A 115 13.64 -16.56 4.38
C ILE A 115 13.50 -15.57 5.54
N VAL A 116 14.43 -15.59 6.51
CA VAL A 116 14.43 -14.63 7.62
C VAL A 116 14.62 -13.21 7.12
N ALA A 117 15.60 -12.97 6.24
CA ALA A 117 15.84 -11.66 5.64
C ALA A 117 14.62 -11.15 4.86
N ALA A 118 14.01 -12.02 4.05
CA ALA A 118 12.81 -11.70 3.28
C ALA A 118 11.61 -11.38 4.18
N THR A 119 11.46 -12.08 5.30
CA THR A 119 10.40 -11.85 6.28
C THR A 119 10.57 -10.49 6.95
N VAL A 120 11.77 -10.15 7.39
CA VAL A 120 12.10 -8.87 8.04
C VAL A 120 11.92 -7.69 7.08
N ALA A 121 12.49 -7.77 5.87
CA ALA A 121 12.34 -6.75 4.85
C ALA A 121 10.92 -6.72 4.25
N GLY A 122 10.21 -7.84 4.29
CA GLY A 122 8.89 -8.03 3.70
C GLY A 122 8.93 -7.98 2.17
N PHE A 123 9.85 -8.72 1.56
CA PHE A 123 9.94 -8.84 0.12
C PHE A 123 8.64 -9.41 -0.48
N GLY A 124 8.23 -8.91 -1.65
CA GLY A 124 6.98 -9.28 -2.29
C GLY A 124 5.72 -8.72 -1.62
N ARG A 125 5.85 -8.06 -0.48
CA ARG A 125 4.75 -7.43 0.24
C ARG A 125 4.39 -6.11 -0.44
N GLY A 126 3.17 -5.88 -0.78
CA GLY A 126 2.80 -4.52 -1.12
C GLY A 126 2.46 -4.22 -2.57
N ALA A 127 2.09 -5.22 -3.36
CA ALA A 127 1.53 -5.01 -4.70
C ALA A 127 0.37 -3.98 -4.75
N ASN A 128 -0.20 -3.62 -3.61
CA ASN A 128 -1.24 -2.59 -3.46
C ASN A 128 -0.69 -1.25 -2.93
N GLY A 129 0.62 -1.00 -3.01
CA GLY A 129 1.25 0.27 -2.63
C GLY A 129 1.36 0.53 -1.12
N ALA A 130 1.25 -0.50 -0.28
CA ALA A 130 1.48 -0.34 1.15
C ALA A 130 2.94 0.03 1.43
N ALA A 131 3.16 1.11 2.18
CA ALA A 131 4.48 1.71 2.39
C ALA A 131 5.36 1.00 3.43
N GLY A 132 5.01 -0.23 3.82
CA GLY A 132 5.71 -0.96 4.87
C GLY A 132 5.29 -0.58 6.29
N PRO A 133 5.88 -1.23 7.33
CA PRO A 133 5.45 -1.10 8.71
C PRO A 133 5.74 0.27 9.33
N PHE A 134 6.68 1.03 8.77
CA PHE A 134 7.05 2.37 9.22
C PHE A 134 6.26 3.51 8.55
N SER A 135 5.33 3.17 7.67
CA SER A 135 4.44 4.17 7.03
C SER A 135 3.72 5.09 8.03
N PRO A 136 3.23 4.61 9.19
CA PRO A 136 2.63 5.50 10.18
C PRO A 136 3.59 6.55 10.72
N VAL A 137 4.85 6.20 10.94
CA VAL A 137 5.90 7.13 11.44
C VAL A 137 6.18 8.22 10.41
N GLU A 138 6.34 7.84 9.14
CA GLU A 138 6.56 8.74 8.01
C GLU A 138 5.37 9.70 7.84
N GLN A 139 4.14 9.18 7.89
CA GLN A 139 2.93 9.99 7.79
C GLN A 139 2.76 10.94 8.98
N ALA A 140 3.05 10.47 10.20
CA ALA A 140 3.03 11.31 11.40
C ALA A 140 4.07 12.43 11.34
N TRP A 141 5.23 12.17 10.77
CA TRP A 141 6.24 13.20 10.55
C TRP A 141 5.77 14.25 9.54
N LEU A 142 5.30 13.82 8.37
CA LEU A 142 4.73 14.73 7.35
C LEU A 142 3.56 15.57 7.89
N ALA A 143 2.71 14.96 8.74
CA ALA A 143 1.56 15.66 9.34
C ALA A 143 1.97 16.74 10.34
N ARG A 144 3.13 16.63 11.00
CA ARG A 144 3.66 17.64 11.92
C ARG A 144 4.37 18.78 11.22
N GLU A 145 5.11 18.49 10.16
CA GLU A 145 5.85 19.50 9.38
C GLU A 145 4.93 20.45 8.58
N LEU A 146 3.69 20.04 8.35
CA LEU A 146 2.80 20.70 7.41
C LEU A 146 1.37 20.82 7.96
N THR A 147 0.70 21.93 7.59
CA THR A 147 -0.70 22.18 7.92
C THR A 147 -1.54 22.43 6.66
N GLY A 148 -2.85 22.37 6.79
CA GLY A 148 -3.81 22.77 5.75
C GLY A 148 -3.57 22.12 4.39
N GLU A 149 -3.51 22.95 3.35
CA GLU A 149 -3.37 22.48 1.98
C GLU A 149 -1.99 21.88 1.65
N ALA A 150 -0.92 22.45 2.23
CA ALA A 150 0.42 21.90 2.06
C ALA A 150 0.52 20.47 2.56
N ARG A 151 -0.14 20.13 3.66
CA ARG A 151 -0.23 18.76 4.16
C ARG A 151 -0.97 17.85 3.20
N ARG A 152 -2.15 18.24 2.71
CA ARG A 152 -2.91 17.47 1.72
C ARG A 152 -2.07 17.17 0.47
N ARG A 153 -1.39 18.20 -0.06
CA ARG A 153 -0.50 18.09 -1.21
C ARG A 153 0.65 17.14 -0.96
N ALA A 154 1.33 17.23 0.17
CA ALA A 154 2.45 16.34 0.52
C ALA A 154 2.01 14.87 0.63
N PHE A 155 0.86 14.57 1.24
CA PHE A 155 0.32 13.22 1.29
C PHE A 155 -0.03 12.66 -0.10
N SER A 156 -0.59 13.48 -0.98
CA SER A 156 -0.87 13.10 -2.36
C SER A 156 0.42 12.80 -3.12
N ILE A 157 1.43 13.67 -3.03
CA ILE A 157 2.75 13.46 -3.64
C ILE A 157 3.41 12.19 -3.10
N ASN A 158 3.36 11.97 -1.78
CA ASN A 158 3.92 10.77 -1.14
C ASN A 158 3.31 9.48 -1.69
N ALA A 159 1.99 9.45 -1.85
CA ALA A 159 1.30 8.31 -2.45
C ALA A 159 1.68 8.09 -3.92
N THR A 160 1.71 9.17 -4.71
CA THR A 160 2.10 9.15 -6.14
C THR A 160 3.54 8.65 -6.31
N LEU A 161 4.49 9.22 -5.57
CA LEU A 161 5.91 8.81 -5.61
C LEU A 161 6.09 7.35 -5.17
N GLY A 162 5.28 6.89 -4.21
CA GLY A 162 5.24 5.48 -3.83
C GLY A 162 4.92 4.56 -5.00
N PHE A 163 3.89 4.88 -5.77
CA PHE A 163 3.50 4.08 -6.93
C PHE A 163 4.45 4.23 -8.12
N LEU A 164 4.91 5.45 -8.40
CA LEU A 164 5.87 5.68 -9.49
C LEU A 164 7.22 5.02 -9.21
N GLY A 165 7.69 5.07 -7.95
CA GLY A 165 8.88 4.32 -7.54
C GLY A 165 8.72 2.82 -7.72
N MET A 166 7.56 2.26 -7.33
CA MET A 166 7.25 0.84 -7.57
C MET A 166 7.18 0.52 -9.07
N ALA A 167 6.61 1.39 -9.88
CA ALA A 167 6.57 1.23 -11.34
C ALA A 167 7.99 1.18 -11.93
N ALA A 168 8.84 2.13 -11.54
CA ALA A 168 10.23 2.16 -11.98
C ALA A 168 10.98 0.89 -11.56
N GLY A 169 10.85 0.47 -10.30
CA GLY A 169 11.50 -0.75 -9.81
C GLY A 169 11.03 -2.01 -10.52
N ALA A 170 9.74 -2.14 -10.79
CA ALA A 170 9.20 -3.27 -11.54
C ALA A 170 9.65 -3.26 -13.01
N ALA A 171 9.72 -2.09 -13.65
CA ALA A 171 10.21 -1.95 -15.02
C ALA A 171 11.70 -2.31 -15.15
N LEU A 172 12.51 -1.94 -14.16
CA LEU A 172 13.96 -2.21 -14.15
C LEU A 172 14.31 -3.70 -14.14
N ILE A 173 13.37 -4.59 -13.81
CA ILE A 173 13.58 -6.05 -13.90
C ILE A 173 13.81 -6.50 -15.34
N ALA A 174 13.31 -5.76 -16.33
CA ALA A 174 13.52 -6.09 -17.74
C ALA A 174 14.93 -5.71 -18.25
N VAL A 175 15.68 -4.88 -17.53
CA VAL A 175 16.99 -4.37 -18.00
C VAL A 175 18.03 -5.47 -18.27
N PRO A 176 18.21 -6.51 -17.40
CA PRO A 176 19.15 -7.58 -17.70
C PRO A 176 18.85 -8.28 -19.04
N ALA A 177 17.57 -8.54 -19.33
CA ALA A 177 17.17 -9.16 -20.59
C ALA A 177 17.38 -8.23 -21.80
N ALA A 178 17.15 -6.92 -21.64
CA ALA A 178 17.40 -5.92 -22.69
C ALA A 178 18.89 -5.75 -23.02
N LEU A 179 19.78 -6.08 -22.07
CA LEU A 179 21.24 -6.06 -22.26
C LEU A 179 21.80 -7.42 -22.74
N GLY A 180 20.95 -8.32 -23.24
CA GLY A 180 21.37 -9.63 -23.75
C GLY A 180 21.54 -10.72 -22.68
N GLY A 181 21.26 -10.39 -21.40
CA GLY A 181 21.15 -11.37 -20.31
C GLY A 181 19.79 -12.03 -20.26
N GLY A 182 19.61 -12.95 -19.31
CA GLY A 182 18.32 -13.61 -19.08
C GLY A 182 18.17 -14.09 -17.65
N PHE A 183 17.02 -14.65 -17.34
CA PHE A 183 16.76 -15.27 -16.03
C PHE A 183 17.00 -16.80 -16.14
N HIS A 184 18.21 -17.18 -16.57
CA HIS A 184 18.59 -18.58 -16.80
C HIS A 184 19.12 -19.26 -15.56
N ASP A 185 19.60 -18.49 -14.59
CA ASP A 185 20.19 -18.97 -13.37
C ASP A 185 19.73 -18.19 -12.13
N LEU A 186 20.02 -18.71 -10.95
CA LEU A 186 19.68 -18.06 -9.67
C LEU A 186 20.46 -16.76 -9.45
N ALA A 187 21.64 -16.60 -10.05
CA ALA A 187 22.45 -15.38 -9.93
C ALA A 187 21.74 -14.18 -10.55
N SER A 188 21.05 -14.36 -11.68
CA SER A 188 20.23 -13.33 -12.33
C SER A 188 19.11 -12.80 -11.43
N TYR A 189 18.45 -13.70 -10.66
CA TYR A 189 17.45 -13.29 -9.68
C TYR A 189 18.09 -12.58 -8.48
N ARG A 190 19.24 -13.06 -7.99
CA ARG A 190 19.97 -12.45 -6.87
C ARG A 190 20.41 -11.03 -7.19
N ALA A 191 20.86 -10.77 -8.41
CA ALA A 191 21.24 -9.43 -8.86
C ALA A 191 20.11 -8.40 -8.73
N LEU A 192 18.83 -8.81 -8.81
CA LEU A 192 17.68 -7.92 -8.63
C LEU A 192 17.58 -7.35 -7.21
N PHE A 193 18.17 -8.01 -6.20
CA PHE A 193 18.20 -7.48 -4.83
C PHE A 193 19.14 -6.26 -4.68
N ALA A 194 19.94 -5.94 -5.69
CA ALA A 194 20.66 -4.66 -5.75
C ALA A 194 19.70 -3.46 -5.79
N LEU A 195 18.49 -3.62 -6.36
CA LEU A 195 17.49 -2.54 -6.42
C LEU A 195 16.93 -2.16 -5.03
N PRO A 196 16.43 -3.10 -4.20
CA PRO A 196 16.03 -2.76 -2.83
C PRO A 196 17.22 -2.33 -1.96
N LEU A 197 18.42 -2.87 -2.17
CA LEU A 197 19.62 -2.43 -1.47
C LEU A 197 19.91 -0.95 -1.78
N ALA A 198 20.02 -0.59 -3.05
CA ALA A 198 20.25 0.78 -3.49
C ALA A 198 19.16 1.73 -3.01
N GLY A 199 17.88 1.32 -3.13
CA GLY A 199 16.74 2.09 -2.65
C GLY A 199 16.79 2.36 -1.15
N SER A 200 17.13 1.36 -0.33
CA SER A 200 17.26 1.52 1.12
C SER A 200 18.49 2.36 1.50
N VAL A 201 19.62 2.20 0.82
CA VAL A 201 20.83 3.02 1.07
C VAL A 201 20.55 4.49 0.73
N VAL A 202 19.94 4.79 -0.41
CA VAL A 202 19.58 6.16 -0.78
C VAL A 202 18.58 6.74 0.21
N SER A 203 17.57 5.97 0.61
CA SER A 203 16.59 6.36 1.63
C SER A 203 17.28 6.65 2.96
N LEU A 204 18.18 5.79 3.41
CA LEU A 204 18.99 5.96 4.62
C LEU A 204 19.79 7.28 4.60
N ILE A 205 20.50 7.56 3.49
CA ILE A 205 21.26 8.81 3.32
C ILE A 205 20.34 10.02 3.37
N LEU A 206 19.19 9.98 2.74
CA LEU A 206 18.23 11.09 2.73
C LEU A 206 17.64 11.34 4.12
N ILE A 207 17.25 10.28 4.85
CA ILE A 207 16.69 10.38 6.20
C ILE A 207 17.76 10.84 7.19
N SER A 208 19.00 10.35 7.06
CA SER A 208 20.10 10.77 7.95
C SER A 208 20.44 12.26 7.82
N ARG A 209 20.15 12.87 6.69
CA ARG A 209 20.33 14.32 6.44
C ARG A 209 19.13 15.17 6.85
N THR A 210 18.03 14.58 7.36
CA THR A 210 16.91 15.36 7.92
C THR A 210 17.32 15.96 9.27
N ARG A 211 16.88 17.18 9.55
CA ARG A 211 17.11 17.83 10.83
C ARG A 211 15.97 17.47 11.78
N VAL A 212 16.33 17.07 12.99
CA VAL A 212 15.38 16.82 14.08
C VAL A 212 14.97 18.19 14.63
N GLY A 213 13.70 18.54 14.48
CA GLY A 213 13.15 19.74 15.13
C GLY A 213 12.89 19.48 16.61
N ALA A 214 12.97 20.51 17.45
CA ALA A 214 12.72 20.43 18.90
C ALA A 214 11.30 19.94 19.30
N ALA A 215 10.41 19.71 18.34
CA ALA A 215 9.01 19.30 18.54
C ALA A 215 8.78 17.77 18.50
N GLU A 216 9.81 16.93 18.61
CA GLU A 216 9.63 15.47 18.55
C GLU A 216 8.92 14.86 19.77
N THR A 217 8.90 15.56 20.90
CA THR A 217 8.25 15.13 22.14
C THR A 217 7.03 15.98 22.45
N GLY A 218 5.98 15.86 21.69
CA GLY A 218 4.68 16.41 22.07
C GLY A 218 3.80 15.32 22.69
N PRO A 219 3.03 15.61 23.74
CA PRO A 219 2.17 14.64 24.38
C PRO A 219 1.21 14.01 23.37
N ALA A 220 1.02 12.69 23.46
CA ALA A 220 -0.09 11.99 22.84
C ALA A 220 -1.40 12.70 23.24
N ALA A 221 -2.33 12.81 22.31
CA ALA A 221 -3.64 13.40 22.58
C ALA A 221 -4.21 12.84 23.88
N ALA A 222 -4.59 13.73 24.78
CA ALA A 222 -5.10 13.40 26.11
C ALA A 222 -6.18 12.32 26.02
N THR A 223 -6.11 11.34 26.89
CA THR A 223 -7.18 10.41 27.18
C THR A 223 -8.40 11.21 27.61
N ALA A 224 -9.43 11.20 26.81
CA ALA A 224 -10.69 11.84 27.14
C ALA A 224 -11.31 11.13 28.35
N ASP A 225 -11.49 11.87 29.42
CA ASP A 225 -12.22 11.47 30.62
C ASP A 225 -13.70 11.18 30.31
N GLY A 226 -14.17 10.21 31.04
CA GLY A 226 -15.51 9.69 31.21
C GLY A 226 -16.66 10.37 30.50
N HIS A 227 -17.12 9.78 29.39
CA HIS A 227 -18.31 10.30 28.74
C HIS A 227 -19.16 9.21 28.13
N ASP A 228 -20.43 9.34 28.36
CA ASP A 228 -21.58 8.63 27.83
C ASP A 228 -21.29 7.19 27.33
N ALA A 229 -21.48 6.24 28.25
CA ALA A 229 -21.32 4.81 28.00
C ALA A 229 -22.14 4.32 26.79
N GLN A 230 -23.24 5.02 26.47
CA GLN A 230 -24.10 4.66 25.37
C GLN A 230 -23.48 5.03 24.01
N ILE A 231 -22.88 6.22 23.90
CA ILE A 231 -22.15 6.64 22.69
C ILE A 231 -20.94 5.73 22.47
N THR A 232 -20.19 5.42 23.51
CA THR A 232 -19.04 4.51 23.44
C THR A 232 -19.45 3.09 23.00
N ARG A 233 -20.60 2.58 23.46
CA ARG A 233 -21.14 1.29 23.04
C ARG A 233 -21.54 1.29 21.55
N SER A 234 -22.14 2.37 21.06
CA SER A 234 -22.51 2.51 19.64
C SER A 234 -21.27 2.56 18.74
N GLU A 235 -20.26 3.35 19.09
CA GLU A 235 -18.97 3.40 18.38
C GLU A 235 -18.28 2.04 18.37
N ASN A 236 -18.23 1.33 19.50
CA ASN A 236 -17.63 0.00 19.59
C ASN A 236 -18.37 -1.04 18.72
N ARG A 237 -19.68 -0.91 18.56
CA ARG A 237 -20.46 -1.74 17.64
C ARG A 237 -20.08 -1.47 16.19
N LEU A 238 -19.93 -0.20 15.80
CA LEU A 238 -19.51 0.21 14.47
C LEU A 238 -18.07 -0.24 14.18
N LEU A 239 -17.15 -0.10 15.15
CA LEU A 239 -15.78 -0.56 15.03
C LEU A 239 -15.69 -2.09 14.85
N ARG A 240 -16.49 -2.88 15.57
CA ARG A 240 -16.57 -4.33 15.37
C ARG A 240 -17.06 -4.69 13.97
N ARG A 241 -18.09 -4.01 13.46
CA ARG A 241 -18.58 -4.19 12.08
C ARG A 241 -17.50 -3.81 11.06
N LEU A 242 -16.80 -2.69 11.27
CA LEU A 242 -15.69 -2.26 10.43
C LEU A 242 -14.57 -3.31 10.43
N ALA A 243 -14.23 -3.86 11.59
CA ALA A 243 -13.22 -4.91 11.72
C ALA A 243 -13.59 -6.17 10.93
N GLY A 244 -14.81 -6.68 11.07
CA GLY A 244 -15.27 -7.87 10.35
C GLY A 244 -15.29 -7.66 8.83
N VAL A 245 -15.81 -6.53 8.37
CA VAL A 245 -15.86 -6.19 6.95
C VAL A 245 -14.43 -5.98 6.39
N SER A 246 -13.54 -5.34 7.16
CA SER A 246 -12.13 -5.15 6.79
C SER A 246 -11.35 -6.46 6.73
N ALA A 247 -11.67 -7.43 7.60
CA ALA A 247 -11.06 -8.75 7.62
C ALA A 247 -11.35 -9.53 6.32
N ILE A 248 -12.62 -9.53 5.88
CA ILE A 248 -13.04 -10.17 4.63
C ILE A 248 -12.28 -9.54 3.44
N ASN A 249 -12.22 -8.21 3.38
CA ASN A 249 -11.48 -7.51 2.33
C ASN A 249 -9.97 -7.79 2.39
N GLY A 250 -9.42 -7.87 3.60
CA GLY A 250 -8.00 -8.18 3.81
C GLY A 250 -7.64 -9.55 3.25
N LEU A 251 -8.37 -10.59 3.67
CA LEU A 251 -8.17 -11.96 3.19
C LEU A 251 -8.32 -12.05 1.66
N ALA A 252 -9.37 -11.45 1.10
CA ALA A 252 -9.59 -11.38 -0.34
C ALA A 252 -8.40 -10.77 -1.10
N ILE A 253 -7.83 -9.66 -0.61
CA ILE A 253 -6.65 -9.04 -1.22
C ILE A 253 -5.43 -9.95 -1.11
N GLY A 254 -5.29 -10.68 -0.02
CA GLY A 254 -4.17 -11.57 0.25
C GLY A 254 -4.05 -12.74 -0.73
N ILE A 255 -5.18 -13.31 -1.18
CA ILE A 255 -5.23 -14.50 -2.04
C ILE A 255 -4.54 -14.26 -3.39
N VAL A 256 -4.75 -13.12 -4.03
CA VAL A 256 -4.26 -12.86 -5.40
C VAL A 256 -3.08 -11.87 -5.42
N SER A 257 -3.19 -10.74 -4.69
CA SER A 257 -2.29 -9.61 -4.93
C SER A 257 -0.79 -9.89 -4.70
N PRO A 258 -0.36 -10.62 -3.66
CA PRO A 258 1.06 -10.94 -3.47
C PRO A 258 1.61 -11.98 -4.46
N LEU A 259 0.71 -12.75 -5.08
CA LEU A 259 1.05 -13.88 -5.94
C LEU A 259 0.83 -13.59 -7.43
N ILE A 260 0.49 -12.37 -7.80
CA ILE A 260 0.11 -12.06 -9.21
C ILE A 260 1.26 -12.33 -10.18
N ALA A 261 2.51 -12.04 -9.80
CA ALA A 261 3.67 -12.36 -10.63
C ALA A 261 3.82 -13.88 -10.80
N TYR A 262 3.70 -14.64 -9.71
CA TYR A 262 3.72 -16.11 -9.72
C TYR A 262 2.59 -16.69 -10.59
N TRP A 263 1.38 -16.10 -10.51
CA TRP A 263 0.25 -16.51 -11.35
C TRP A 263 0.51 -16.27 -12.84
N PHE A 264 1.06 -15.10 -13.21
CA PHE A 264 1.44 -14.82 -14.60
C PHE A 264 2.46 -15.80 -15.15
N LEU A 265 3.49 -16.13 -14.35
CA LEU A 265 4.47 -17.13 -14.73
C LEU A 265 3.81 -18.50 -14.93
N ARG A 266 3.02 -18.98 -13.98
CA ARG A 266 2.42 -20.33 -14.00
C ARG A 266 1.33 -20.48 -15.06
N ARG A 267 0.59 -19.43 -15.39
CA ARG A 267 -0.54 -19.46 -16.35
C ARG A 267 -0.10 -19.21 -17.78
N PHE A 268 0.88 -18.35 -18.00
CA PHE A 268 1.27 -17.89 -19.34
C PHE A 268 2.74 -18.15 -19.66
N ASP A 269 3.48 -18.79 -18.76
CA ASP A 269 4.91 -19.08 -18.92
C ASP A 269 5.77 -17.82 -19.22
N GLN A 270 5.44 -16.71 -18.57
CA GLN A 270 6.12 -15.44 -18.81
C GLN A 270 7.32 -15.24 -17.91
N SER A 271 8.40 -14.73 -18.47
CA SER A 271 9.63 -14.41 -17.76
C SER A 271 9.47 -13.20 -16.84
N PRO A 272 10.34 -13.02 -15.83
CA PRO A 272 10.39 -11.81 -15.01
C PRO A 272 10.52 -10.53 -15.85
N ALA A 273 11.28 -10.58 -16.96
CA ALA A 273 11.48 -9.46 -17.87
C ALA A 273 10.18 -8.97 -18.53
N THR A 274 9.21 -9.85 -18.74
CA THR A 274 7.88 -9.51 -19.30
C THR A 274 6.90 -9.10 -18.19
N ILE A 275 6.93 -9.79 -17.07
CA ILE A 275 6.02 -9.56 -15.93
C ILE A 275 6.32 -8.20 -15.25
N GLY A 276 7.59 -7.84 -15.12
CA GLY A 276 8.00 -6.59 -14.48
C GLY A 276 7.36 -5.34 -15.11
N PRO A 277 7.55 -5.09 -16.41
CA PRO A 277 6.91 -3.97 -17.11
C PRO A 277 5.38 -3.98 -17.04
N ALA A 278 4.74 -5.15 -17.13
CA ALA A 278 3.29 -5.27 -16.99
C ALA A 278 2.79 -4.82 -15.61
N LEU A 279 3.51 -5.19 -14.55
CA LEU A 279 3.22 -4.69 -13.21
C LEU A 279 3.57 -3.21 -13.03
N ALA A 280 4.59 -2.70 -13.73
CA ALA A 280 4.89 -1.27 -13.76
C ALA A 280 3.71 -0.45 -14.28
N VAL A 281 3.11 -0.87 -15.40
CA VAL A 281 1.88 -0.26 -15.93
C VAL A 281 0.75 -0.31 -14.88
N SER A 282 0.60 -1.42 -14.16
CA SER A 282 -0.40 -1.55 -13.10
C SER A 282 -0.20 -0.54 -11.97
N PHE A 283 1.04 -0.25 -11.59
CA PHE A 283 1.35 0.75 -10.56
C PHE A 283 1.10 2.18 -11.05
N VAL A 284 1.44 2.50 -12.29
CA VAL A 284 1.11 3.80 -12.90
C VAL A 284 -0.40 4.02 -12.90
N LEU A 285 -1.17 3.02 -13.38
CA LEU A 285 -2.64 3.11 -13.39
C LEU A 285 -3.24 3.14 -11.99
N ALA A 286 -2.64 2.48 -10.99
CA ALA A 286 -3.05 2.59 -9.60
C ALA A 286 -2.86 4.01 -9.04
N SER A 287 -1.79 4.70 -9.43
CA SER A 287 -1.57 6.11 -9.09
C SER A 287 -2.66 7.00 -9.70
N ALA A 288 -2.92 6.86 -10.99
CA ALA A 288 -3.99 7.59 -11.70
C ALA A 288 -5.37 7.30 -11.09
N GLY A 289 -5.63 6.04 -10.72
CA GLY A 289 -6.86 5.63 -10.06
C GLY A 289 -7.13 6.35 -8.74
N SER A 290 -6.08 6.70 -7.99
CA SER A 290 -6.23 7.48 -6.75
C SER A 290 -6.79 8.89 -7.02
N VAL A 291 -6.37 9.52 -8.11
CA VAL A 291 -6.87 10.83 -8.55
C VAL A 291 -8.31 10.71 -9.04
N LEU A 292 -8.59 9.72 -9.87
CA LEU A 292 -9.94 9.43 -10.38
C LEU A 292 -10.93 9.19 -9.25
N GLY A 293 -10.53 8.40 -8.23
CA GLY A 293 -11.38 8.11 -7.07
C GLY A 293 -11.73 9.36 -6.27
N GLY A 294 -10.78 10.28 -6.09
CA GLY A 294 -11.02 11.58 -5.47
C GLY A 294 -12.01 12.45 -6.26
N TRP A 295 -11.86 12.50 -7.58
CA TRP A 295 -12.77 13.23 -8.46
C TRP A 295 -14.18 12.63 -8.46
N LEU A 296 -14.28 11.29 -8.55
CA LEU A 296 -15.56 10.59 -8.55
C LEU A 296 -16.30 10.73 -7.23
N SER A 297 -15.58 10.72 -6.10
CA SER A 297 -16.15 10.92 -4.76
C SER A 297 -16.76 12.32 -4.60
N ARG A 298 -16.18 13.34 -5.23
CA ARG A 298 -16.76 14.69 -5.25
C ARG A 298 -18.01 14.81 -6.13
N ARG A 299 -18.09 13.99 -7.20
CA ARG A 299 -19.23 14.04 -8.15
C ARG A 299 -20.41 13.17 -7.73
N LEU A 300 -20.16 11.96 -7.29
CA LEU A 300 -21.18 10.94 -6.98
C LEU A 300 -21.42 10.74 -5.47
N GLY A 301 -20.64 11.41 -4.63
CA GLY A 301 -20.57 11.12 -3.21
C GLY A 301 -19.68 9.91 -2.88
N VAL A 302 -19.24 9.85 -1.61
CA VAL A 302 -18.21 8.90 -1.14
C VAL A 302 -18.63 7.44 -1.32
N ILE A 303 -19.84 7.07 -0.86
CA ILE A 303 -20.30 5.67 -0.91
C ILE A 303 -20.57 5.21 -2.33
N ARG A 304 -21.25 6.02 -3.14
CA ARG A 304 -21.58 5.64 -4.52
C ARG A 304 -20.31 5.43 -5.34
N SER A 305 -19.30 6.30 -5.18
CA SER A 305 -18.02 6.15 -5.87
C SER A 305 -17.31 4.86 -5.47
N VAL A 306 -17.29 4.50 -4.19
CA VAL A 306 -16.71 3.22 -3.71
C VAL A 306 -17.45 2.04 -4.32
N VAL A 307 -18.79 2.07 -4.33
CA VAL A 307 -19.61 0.96 -4.85
C VAL A 307 -19.35 0.75 -6.34
N TRP A 308 -19.43 1.78 -7.16
CA TRP A 308 -19.21 1.67 -8.61
C TRP A 308 -17.80 1.23 -8.96
N MET A 309 -16.79 1.85 -8.37
CA MET A 309 -15.39 1.46 -8.63
C MET A 309 -15.11 0.02 -8.21
N ARG A 310 -15.71 -0.45 -7.11
CA ARG A 310 -15.55 -1.84 -6.65
C ARG A 310 -16.30 -2.83 -7.53
N LEU A 311 -17.51 -2.51 -8.01
CA LEU A 311 -18.25 -3.38 -8.92
C LEU A 311 -17.47 -3.58 -10.23
N ILE A 312 -16.96 -2.49 -10.83
CA ILE A 312 -16.10 -2.59 -12.02
C ILE A 312 -14.85 -3.43 -11.69
N GLY A 313 -14.20 -3.18 -10.55
CA GLY A 313 -13.04 -3.93 -10.12
C GLY A 313 -13.30 -5.43 -9.92
N ILE A 314 -14.49 -5.82 -9.46
CA ILE A 314 -14.91 -7.22 -9.31
C ILE A 314 -15.15 -7.85 -10.70
N GLY A 315 -15.82 -7.15 -11.60
CA GLY A 315 -16.02 -7.63 -12.99
C GLY A 315 -14.69 -7.88 -13.70
N LEU A 316 -13.75 -6.93 -13.60
CA LEU A 316 -12.39 -7.10 -14.14
C LEU A 316 -11.66 -8.27 -13.49
N LEU A 317 -11.81 -8.46 -12.16
CA LEU A 317 -11.18 -9.56 -11.43
C LEU A 317 -11.67 -10.92 -11.91
N ILE A 318 -12.96 -11.06 -12.22
CA ILE A 318 -13.54 -12.27 -12.77
C ILE A 318 -13.02 -12.52 -14.19
N ALA A 319 -12.85 -11.48 -15.01
CA ALA A 319 -12.41 -11.61 -16.38
C ALA A 319 -10.92 -12.02 -16.53
N ILE A 320 -10.05 -11.65 -15.58
CA ILE A 320 -8.60 -11.90 -15.66
C ILE A 320 -8.25 -13.38 -15.91
N PRO A 321 -8.74 -14.37 -15.15
CA PRO A 321 -8.31 -15.77 -15.32
C PRO A 321 -8.80 -16.41 -16.63
N PHE A 322 -9.82 -15.83 -17.27
CA PHE A 322 -10.36 -16.30 -18.56
C PHE A 322 -9.71 -15.62 -19.76
N SER A 323 -8.73 -14.75 -19.54
CA SER A 323 -7.99 -14.10 -20.64
C SER A 323 -7.20 -15.12 -21.44
N PRO A 324 -7.30 -15.10 -22.79
CA PRO A 324 -6.57 -16.02 -23.66
C PRO A 324 -5.08 -15.68 -23.77
N THR A 325 -4.68 -14.43 -23.53
CA THR A 325 -3.30 -13.96 -23.66
C THR A 325 -2.82 -13.25 -22.40
N PHE A 326 -1.51 -13.30 -22.16
CA PHE A 326 -0.86 -12.57 -21.08
C PHE A 326 -1.15 -11.06 -21.15
N LEU A 327 -1.08 -10.48 -22.35
CA LEU A 327 -1.22 -9.03 -22.52
C LEU A 327 -2.62 -8.54 -22.12
N LEU A 328 -3.65 -9.31 -22.46
CA LEU A 328 -5.03 -9.02 -22.05
C LEU A 328 -5.19 -9.16 -20.52
N ALA A 329 -4.67 -10.25 -19.95
CA ALA A 329 -4.72 -10.46 -18.51
C ALA A 329 -3.98 -9.34 -17.72
N ALA A 330 -2.82 -8.94 -18.20
CA ALA A 330 -2.02 -7.85 -17.61
C ALA A 330 -2.74 -6.50 -17.74
N GLY A 331 -3.35 -6.21 -18.88
CA GLY A 331 -4.15 -5.00 -19.11
C GLY A 331 -5.37 -4.93 -18.18
N LEU A 332 -6.13 -6.03 -18.06
CA LEU A 332 -7.25 -6.12 -17.13
C LEU A 332 -6.82 -5.97 -15.68
N TYR A 333 -5.68 -6.56 -15.29
CA TYR A 333 -5.12 -6.42 -13.96
C TYR A 333 -4.68 -4.97 -13.68
N ALA A 334 -4.06 -4.31 -14.64
CA ALA A 334 -3.64 -2.92 -14.55
C ALA A 334 -4.85 -1.98 -14.39
N LEU A 335 -5.89 -2.18 -15.19
CA LEU A 335 -7.14 -1.41 -15.09
C LEU A 335 -7.83 -1.65 -13.74
N ARG A 336 -7.92 -2.91 -13.31
CA ARG A 336 -8.46 -3.26 -11.98
C ARG A 336 -7.68 -2.56 -10.85
N SER A 337 -6.37 -2.44 -10.98
CA SER A 337 -5.52 -1.76 -9.97
C SER A 337 -5.90 -0.29 -9.81
N ALA A 338 -6.23 0.41 -10.90
CA ALA A 338 -6.74 1.78 -10.86
C ALA A 338 -8.06 1.87 -10.07
N PHE A 339 -9.06 1.07 -10.43
CA PHE A 339 -10.36 1.09 -9.75
C PHE A 339 -10.29 0.68 -8.30
N ASN A 340 -9.52 -0.36 -7.98
CA ASN A 340 -9.34 -0.81 -6.60
C ASN A 340 -8.68 0.26 -5.71
N ARG A 341 -7.68 0.95 -6.26
CA ARG A 341 -6.93 1.97 -5.52
C ARG A 341 -7.71 3.26 -5.34
N GLY A 342 -8.50 3.65 -6.32
CA GLY A 342 -9.34 4.85 -6.26
C GLY A 342 -10.32 4.88 -5.09
N THR A 343 -10.66 3.71 -4.53
CA THR A 343 -11.55 3.63 -3.36
C THR A 343 -10.85 3.84 -2.01
N ALA A 344 -9.51 3.90 -1.97
CA ALA A 344 -8.78 3.88 -0.70
C ALA A 344 -9.03 5.13 0.16
N GLY A 345 -8.94 6.33 -0.44
CA GLY A 345 -9.19 7.59 0.26
C GLY A 345 -10.62 7.70 0.78
N ALA A 346 -11.59 7.36 -0.05
CA ALA A 346 -13.01 7.38 0.32
C ALA A 346 -13.31 6.47 1.52
N ARG A 347 -12.73 5.27 1.57
CA ARG A 347 -12.87 4.34 2.70
C ARG A 347 -12.24 4.86 3.99
N GLN A 348 -11.11 5.57 3.89
CA GLN A 348 -10.47 6.22 5.05
C GLN A 348 -11.34 7.32 5.62
N VAL A 349 -11.99 8.13 4.77
CA VAL A 349 -12.94 9.17 5.21
C VAL A 349 -14.11 8.55 5.98
N VAL A 350 -14.73 7.50 5.44
CA VAL A 350 -15.82 6.79 6.13
C VAL A 350 -15.34 6.24 7.48
N ALA A 351 -14.20 5.56 7.52
CA ALA A 351 -13.68 4.98 8.76
C ALA A 351 -13.38 6.05 9.84
N ALA A 352 -12.87 7.21 9.43
CA ALA A 352 -12.61 8.33 10.33
C ALA A 352 -13.90 8.98 10.86
N GLY A 353 -15.00 8.91 10.10
CA GLY A 353 -16.30 9.42 10.49
C GLY A 353 -17.09 8.52 11.47
N LEU A 354 -16.65 7.27 11.71
CA LEU A 354 -17.35 6.32 12.58
C LEU A 354 -17.15 6.58 14.08
N THR A 355 -16.21 7.43 14.44
CA THR A 355 -15.84 7.71 15.83
C THR A 355 -15.56 9.19 16.04
N ARG A 356 -15.69 9.64 17.29
CA ARG A 356 -15.30 10.98 17.72
C ARG A 356 -13.81 11.24 17.45
N ALA A 357 -13.42 12.52 17.45
CA ALA A 357 -12.06 12.97 17.13
C ALA A 357 -10.99 12.26 17.99
N GLU A 358 -11.26 12.08 19.28
CA GLU A 358 -10.37 11.45 20.27
C GLU A 358 -10.12 9.97 19.98
N ARG A 359 -11.07 9.28 19.34
CA ARG A 359 -11.01 7.84 19.07
C ARG A 359 -10.66 7.50 17.60
N ARG A 360 -10.38 8.50 16.76
CA ARG A 360 -10.02 8.28 15.33
C ARG A 360 -8.75 7.42 15.16
N GLY A 361 -7.79 7.58 16.06
CA GLY A 361 -6.59 6.75 16.07
C GLY A 361 -6.91 5.27 16.31
N LEU A 362 -7.80 4.97 17.26
CA LEU A 362 -8.27 3.61 17.53
C LEU A 362 -9.00 3.03 16.30
N SER A 363 -9.88 3.80 15.67
CA SER A 363 -10.59 3.40 14.45
C SER A 363 -9.62 3.04 13.32
N ALA A 364 -8.61 3.88 13.07
CA ALA A 364 -7.59 3.64 12.06
C ALA A 364 -6.74 2.39 12.37
N SER A 365 -6.36 2.17 13.64
CA SER A 365 -5.62 0.99 14.07
C SER A 365 -6.43 -0.29 13.91
N ILE A 366 -7.69 -0.30 14.33
CA ILE A 366 -8.60 -1.44 14.16
C ILE A 366 -8.76 -1.75 12.68
N GLN A 367 -9.03 -0.77 11.83
CA GLN A 367 -9.16 -0.96 10.39
C GLN A 367 -7.88 -1.53 9.77
N SER A 368 -6.73 -1.00 10.15
CA SER A 368 -5.44 -1.46 9.64
C SER A 368 -5.15 -2.90 10.02
N LEU A 369 -5.23 -3.25 11.31
CA LEU A 369 -4.95 -4.60 11.81
C LEU A 369 -5.95 -5.62 11.29
N SER A 370 -7.24 -5.28 11.32
CA SER A 370 -8.31 -6.16 10.79
C SER A 370 -8.19 -6.41 9.28
N THR A 371 -7.48 -5.55 8.55
CA THR A 371 -7.18 -5.79 7.14
C THR A 371 -5.88 -6.57 6.97
N GLN A 372 -4.82 -6.22 7.69
CA GLN A 372 -3.49 -6.76 7.47
C GLN A 372 -3.32 -8.20 7.99
N LEU A 373 -3.88 -8.53 9.15
CA LEU A 373 -3.76 -9.87 9.72
C LEU A 373 -4.45 -10.94 8.85
N PRO A 374 -5.74 -10.80 8.46
CA PRO A 374 -6.37 -11.77 7.57
C PRO A 374 -5.73 -11.80 6.17
N ARG A 375 -5.24 -10.65 5.68
CA ARG A 375 -4.52 -10.57 4.40
C ARG A 375 -3.29 -11.49 4.39
N ALA A 376 -2.63 -11.66 5.51
CA ALA A 376 -1.43 -12.48 5.59
C ALA A 376 -1.70 -13.98 5.33
N ALA A 377 -2.89 -14.48 5.67
CA ALA A 377 -3.27 -15.88 5.41
C ALA A 377 -3.58 -16.15 3.91
N GLY A 378 -3.95 -15.11 3.16
CA GLY A 378 -4.35 -15.25 1.76
C GLY A 378 -3.33 -15.92 0.85
N PRO A 379 -2.03 -15.56 0.90
CA PRO A 379 -1.04 -16.11 -0.01
C PRO A 379 -0.84 -17.63 0.09
N VAL A 380 -1.04 -18.22 1.26
CA VAL A 380 -0.96 -19.68 1.44
C VAL A 380 -2.03 -20.40 0.61
N LEU A 381 -3.28 -19.93 0.74
CA LEU A 381 -4.40 -20.49 -0.02
C LEU A 381 -4.25 -20.22 -1.52
N GLY A 382 -3.92 -18.98 -1.90
CA GLY A 382 -3.72 -18.61 -3.31
C GLY A 382 -2.57 -19.39 -3.94
N GLY A 383 -1.45 -19.52 -3.26
CA GLY A 383 -0.28 -20.26 -3.74
C GLY A 383 -0.57 -21.75 -3.90
N TRP A 384 -1.29 -22.36 -2.96
CA TRP A 384 -1.71 -23.75 -3.04
C TRP A 384 -2.63 -24.02 -4.25
N LEU A 385 -3.63 -23.15 -4.50
CA LEU A 385 -4.53 -23.25 -5.65
C LEU A 385 -3.76 -23.12 -6.97
N ILE A 386 -2.91 -22.08 -7.11
CA ILE A 386 -2.11 -21.86 -8.32
C ILE A 386 -1.17 -23.05 -8.59
N HIS A 387 -0.56 -23.61 -7.56
CA HIS A 387 0.35 -24.75 -7.69
C HIS A 387 -0.37 -26.00 -8.24
N ARG A 388 -1.65 -26.19 -7.91
CA ARG A 388 -2.50 -27.26 -8.42
C ARG A 388 -3.01 -27.03 -9.84
N GLY A 389 -2.70 -25.88 -10.46
CA GLY A 389 -3.22 -25.51 -11.77
C GLY A 389 -4.62 -24.85 -11.75
N GLU A 390 -5.14 -24.59 -10.55
CA GLU A 390 -6.45 -23.95 -10.36
C GLU A 390 -6.33 -22.42 -10.57
N PHE A 391 -6.09 -22.00 -11.82
CA PHE A 391 -5.80 -20.61 -12.15
C PHE A 391 -6.97 -19.66 -11.97
N ALA A 392 -8.21 -20.13 -12.09
CA ALA A 392 -9.41 -19.32 -11.92
C ALA A 392 -9.86 -19.22 -10.46
N ALA A 393 -9.70 -20.28 -9.69
CA ALA A 393 -10.22 -20.39 -8.33
C ALA A 393 -9.76 -19.24 -7.38
N PRO A 394 -8.49 -18.80 -7.33
CA PRO A 394 -8.07 -17.68 -6.50
C PRO A 394 -8.80 -16.38 -6.83
N PHE A 395 -9.04 -16.12 -8.12
CA PHE A 395 -9.71 -14.90 -8.59
C PHE A 395 -11.20 -14.92 -8.27
N LEU A 396 -11.88 -16.04 -8.54
CA LEU A 396 -13.31 -16.20 -8.27
C LEU A 396 -13.60 -16.14 -6.76
N LEU A 397 -12.78 -16.81 -5.93
CA LEU A 397 -12.89 -16.73 -4.48
C LEU A 397 -12.68 -15.29 -3.98
N THR A 398 -11.66 -14.61 -4.51
CA THR A 398 -11.43 -13.19 -4.19
C THR A 398 -12.59 -12.32 -4.63
N ALA A 399 -13.18 -12.56 -5.81
CA ALA A 399 -14.34 -11.82 -6.31
C ALA A 399 -15.57 -12.03 -5.43
N ALA A 400 -15.86 -13.26 -5.04
CA ALA A 400 -16.96 -13.60 -4.12
C ALA A 400 -16.79 -12.89 -2.76
N MET A 401 -15.59 -12.94 -2.18
CA MET A 401 -15.30 -12.26 -0.92
C MET A 401 -15.37 -10.74 -1.06
N GLN A 402 -14.95 -10.16 -2.18
CA GLN A 402 -15.07 -8.71 -2.42
C GLN A 402 -16.51 -8.30 -2.66
N ALA A 403 -17.33 -9.13 -3.30
CA ALA A 403 -18.78 -8.90 -3.43
C ALA A 403 -19.48 -8.92 -2.05
N LEU A 404 -19.18 -9.93 -1.21
CA LEU A 404 -19.66 -9.99 0.18
C LEU A 404 -19.20 -8.76 0.97
N TYR A 405 -17.91 -8.39 0.86
CA TYR A 405 -17.40 -7.15 1.48
C TYR A 405 -18.23 -5.93 1.05
N LEU A 406 -18.48 -5.76 -0.24
CA LEU A 406 -19.20 -4.62 -0.78
C LEU A 406 -20.66 -4.58 -0.30
N PHE A 407 -21.32 -5.72 -0.27
CA PHE A 407 -22.69 -5.86 0.26
C PHE A 407 -22.75 -5.44 1.73
N LEU A 408 -21.87 -5.98 2.58
CA LEU A 408 -21.82 -5.66 4.00
C LEU A 408 -21.42 -4.20 4.24
N TYR A 409 -20.48 -3.68 3.46
CA TYR A 409 -20.06 -2.29 3.54
C TYR A 409 -21.19 -1.32 3.25
N LYS A 410 -21.96 -1.56 2.18
CA LYS A 410 -23.14 -0.77 1.84
C LYS A 410 -24.24 -0.88 2.92
N ARG A 411 -24.50 -2.10 3.44
CA ARG A 411 -25.52 -2.35 4.47
C ARG A 411 -25.20 -1.65 5.80
N PHE A 412 -23.94 -1.66 6.23
CA PHE A 412 -23.57 -1.13 7.56
C PHE A 412 -23.22 0.35 7.56
N PHE A 413 -22.69 0.87 6.46
CA PHE A 413 -22.16 2.24 6.40
C PHE A 413 -22.87 3.14 5.39
N GLY A 414 -23.82 2.60 4.59
CA GLY A 414 -24.51 3.36 3.57
C GLY A 414 -25.34 4.53 4.11
N ALA A 415 -26.02 4.34 5.25
CA ALA A 415 -26.84 5.38 5.90
C ALA A 415 -25.96 6.46 6.56
N ILE A 416 -24.88 6.07 7.24
CA ILE A 416 -24.00 6.99 7.99
C ILE A 416 -23.34 8.01 7.08
N ALA A 417 -22.96 7.62 5.89
CA ALA A 417 -22.31 8.53 4.94
C ALA A 417 -23.29 9.38 4.13
N ALA A 418 -24.58 9.09 4.18
CA ALA A 418 -25.62 9.96 3.63
C ALA A 418 -25.90 11.17 4.54
N GLU A 419 -25.65 11.02 5.85
CA GLU A 419 -25.81 12.09 6.85
C GLU A 419 -24.58 13.05 6.91
N THR A 420 -23.43 12.62 6.36
CA THR A 420 -22.16 13.39 6.38
C THR A 420 -21.82 14.05 5.05
N ALA A 421 -22.65 13.87 4.02
CA ALA A 421 -22.49 14.44 2.68
C ALA A 421 -23.42 15.64 2.49
#